data_1a9f25d424d4956bf400ac6136c41027
#
_entry.id   1a9f25d424d4956bf400ac6136c41027
#
_cell.length_a   1.000
_cell.length_b   1.000
_cell.length_c   1.000
_cell.angle_alpha   90.00
_cell.angle_beta   90.00
_cell.angle_gamma   90.00
#
_symmetry.space_group_name_H-M   'P 1'
#
loop_
_entity.id
_entity.type
_entity.pdbx_description
1 polymer ?
#
loop_
_entity_poly.entity_id
_entity_poly.type
_entity_poly.pdbx_seq_one_letter_code
_entity_poly.pdbx_strand_id
1 'polypeptide(L)'
;MKHVNGEVSHISHDRKTKYKTNSLTLVGAVSMGTSVMIGAGILALTGQIAALAGTFFPLVFLAAAIVTFFSSYSYVKMSNAFPSAGGIGMFLEKAYGKRTITAFSALLMYFSMVINQSLVAKTFGSYTVQLFDITASSWIVSVLGVSLLVFAFLINLSGNRIIGLFSLIMAFIKIGAIAMFAIAGLWVSNFSFEFSFTEEVREVSVEGFFAGMALAILAYKGFTTITNSGAEIIDPHRNVGRAIIISIAICVVIYFTVALAVAGNLSLTDIIAAQDFALAQAARPAFGNYGLWFTVILAIIATVSGVIASI
;
A
#
# COMPACT_ATOMS: atom_id res chain seq x y z
N MET A 1 39.33 -24.10 -52.69
CA MET A 1 38.78 -23.10 -51.79
C MET A 1 37.41 -23.58 -51.30
N LYS A 2 37.34 -24.15 -50.08
CA LYS A 2 36.08 -24.62 -49.49
C LYS A 2 35.62 -23.58 -48.46
N HIS A 3 34.44 -23.01 -48.67
CA HIS A 3 33.77 -22.16 -47.70
C HIS A 3 33.27 -23.02 -46.55
N VAL A 4 33.75 -22.73 -45.32
CA VAL A 4 33.25 -23.28 -44.10
C VAL A 4 32.20 -22.28 -43.56
N ASN A 5 30.92 -22.59 -43.73
CA ASN A 5 29.83 -21.90 -43.04
C ASN A 5 29.79 -22.40 -41.60
N GLY A 6 30.24 -21.56 -40.66
CA GLY A 6 30.06 -21.78 -39.24
C GLY A 6 28.67 -21.27 -38.82
N GLU A 7 27.70 -22.16 -38.70
CA GLU A 7 26.45 -21.88 -37.98
C GLU A 7 26.74 -21.70 -36.50
N VAL A 8 26.71 -20.47 -36.06
CA VAL A 8 26.64 -20.15 -34.62
C VAL A 8 25.22 -20.47 -34.15
N SER A 9 25.09 -21.67 -33.59
CA SER A 9 23.83 -22.05 -32.92
C SER A 9 23.61 -21.12 -31.73
N HIS A 10 22.70 -20.14 -31.87
CA HIS A 10 22.14 -19.42 -30.77
C HIS A 10 21.33 -20.41 -29.90
N ILE A 11 21.95 -20.90 -28.84
CA ILE A 11 21.25 -21.58 -27.76
C ILE A 11 20.43 -20.52 -27.05
N SER A 12 19.22 -20.29 -27.57
CA SER A 12 18.16 -19.58 -26.82
C SER A 12 17.74 -20.50 -25.67
N HIS A 13 18.29 -20.27 -24.47
CA HIS A 13 17.70 -20.77 -23.25
C HIS A 13 16.33 -20.09 -23.06
N ASP A 14 15.35 -20.54 -23.82
CA ASP A 14 13.93 -20.26 -23.61
C ASP A 14 13.47 -21.04 -22.36
N ARG A 15 13.82 -20.50 -21.18
CA ARG A 15 13.12 -20.85 -19.96
C ARG A 15 11.70 -20.34 -20.12
N LYS A 16 10.79 -21.17 -20.64
CA LYS A 16 9.35 -20.96 -20.58
C LYS A 16 8.95 -20.85 -19.12
N THR A 17 9.08 -19.65 -18.57
CA THR A 17 8.45 -19.29 -17.30
C THR A 17 6.95 -19.43 -17.55
N LYS A 18 6.30 -20.37 -16.85
CA LYS A 18 4.86 -20.64 -16.92
C LYS A 18 4.05 -19.51 -16.27
N TYR A 19 4.27 -18.26 -16.66
CA TYR A 19 3.33 -17.19 -16.31
C TYR A 19 2.07 -17.35 -17.16
N LYS A 20 0.90 -17.39 -16.52
CA LYS A 20 -0.37 -17.35 -17.23
C LYS A 20 -0.56 -15.93 -17.79
N THR A 21 -0.11 -15.70 -18.99
CA THR A 21 -0.37 -14.45 -19.72
C THR A 21 -1.87 -14.24 -19.87
N ASN A 22 -2.32 -12.96 -19.83
CA ASN A 22 -3.73 -12.57 -19.99
C ASN A 22 -4.71 -13.18 -18.96
N SER A 23 -4.27 -13.38 -17.71
CA SER A 23 -5.08 -13.94 -16.64
C SER A 23 -5.72 -12.88 -15.73
N LEU A 24 -5.20 -11.64 -15.73
CA LEU A 24 -5.61 -10.57 -14.83
C LEU A 24 -6.27 -9.43 -15.62
N THR A 25 -7.54 -9.15 -15.33
CA THR A 25 -8.28 -8.04 -15.92
C THR A 25 -7.81 -6.68 -15.38
N LEU A 26 -8.16 -5.57 -16.04
CA LEU A 26 -7.89 -4.21 -15.53
C LEU A 26 -8.46 -4.02 -14.12
N VAL A 27 -9.71 -4.45 -13.87
CA VAL A 27 -10.34 -4.37 -12.54
C VAL A 27 -9.58 -5.21 -11.52
N GLY A 28 -9.13 -6.41 -11.89
CA GLY A 28 -8.30 -7.26 -11.03
C GLY A 28 -6.96 -6.60 -10.67
N ALA A 29 -6.30 -5.98 -11.65
CA ALA A 29 -5.04 -5.26 -11.43
C ALA A 29 -5.22 -4.02 -10.52
N VAL A 30 -6.29 -3.24 -10.71
CA VAL A 30 -6.66 -2.12 -9.83
C VAL A 30 -6.95 -2.62 -8.43
N SER A 31 -7.72 -3.71 -8.29
CA SER A 31 -8.05 -4.31 -6.99
C SER A 31 -6.83 -4.82 -6.25
N MET A 32 -5.88 -5.43 -6.97
CA MET A 32 -4.61 -5.88 -6.40
C MET A 32 -3.78 -4.69 -5.89
N GLY A 33 -3.57 -3.66 -6.70
CA GLY A 33 -2.82 -2.47 -6.31
C GLY A 33 -3.46 -1.72 -5.15
N THR A 34 -4.78 -1.48 -5.19
CA THR A 34 -5.51 -0.83 -4.09
C THR A 34 -5.51 -1.69 -2.83
N SER A 35 -5.58 -3.03 -2.95
CA SER A 35 -5.48 -3.95 -1.80
C SER A 35 -4.16 -3.82 -1.06
N VAL A 36 -3.07 -3.64 -1.77
CA VAL A 36 -1.75 -3.46 -1.16
C VAL A 36 -1.63 -2.06 -0.53
N MET A 37 -2.08 -1.01 -1.23
CA MET A 37 -2.05 0.37 -0.70
C MET A 37 -2.95 0.52 0.53
N ILE A 38 -4.23 0.08 0.44
CA ILE A 38 -5.20 0.13 1.56
C ILE A 38 -4.98 -1.07 2.50
N GLY A 39 -3.76 -1.36 2.85
CA GLY A 39 -3.36 -2.34 3.86
C GLY A 39 -2.97 -1.62 5.15
N ALA A 40 -1.67 -1.42 5.32
CA ALA A 40 -1.15 -0.70 6.47
C ALA A 40 -1.09 0.82 6.28
N GLY A 41 -1.07 1.33 5.03
CA GLY A 41 -0.76 2.72 4.75
C GLY A 41 -1.57 3.71 5.59
N ILE A 42 -2.87 3.78 5.37
CA ILE A 42 -3.74 4.71 6.11
C ILE A 42 -4.02 4.23 7.53
N LEU A 43 -4.06 2.90 7.77
CA LEU A 43 -4.40 2.33 9.06
C LEU A 43 -3.31 2.52 10.12
N ALA A 44 -2.04 2.37 9.71
CA ALA A 44 -0.90 2.42 10.63
C ALA A 44 -0.19 3.78 10.66
N LEU A 45 -0.24 4.54 9.57
CA LEU A 45 0.62 5.72 9.45
C LEU A 45 -0.06 7.02 9.85
N THR A 46 -1.39 7.05 9.97
CA THR A 46 -2.13 8.29 10.26
C THR A 46 -1.65 8.96 11.54
N GLY A 47 -1.57 8.25 12.66
CA GLY A 47 -1.10 8.81 13.93
C GLY A 47 0.39 9.17 13.91
N GLN A 48 1.21 8.38 13.22
CA GLN A 48 2.65 8.65 13.08
C GLN A 48 2.90 9.90 12.22
N ILE A 49 2.14 10.09 11.12
CA ILE A 49 2.22 11.29 10.29
C ILE A 49 1.70 12.50 11.06
N ALA A 50 0.64 12.35 11.85
CA ALA A 50 0.13 13.41 12.71
C ALA A 50 1.15 13.83 13.78
N ALA A 51 1.92 12.88 14.33
CA ALA A 51 3.00 13.19 15.26
C ALA A 51 4.13 14.02 14.64
N LEU A 52 4.38 13.89 13.33
CA LEU A 52 5.41 14.62 12.60
C LEU A 52 4.91 15.96 12.06
N ALA A 53 3.70 15.97 11.49
CA ALA A 53 3.16 17.10 10.73
C ALA A 53 2.06 17.88 11.45
N GLY A 54 1.73 17.50 12.70
CA GLY A 54 0.69 18.16 13.48
C GLY A 54 -0.66 18.13 12.77
N THR A 55 -1.44 19.18 12.92
CA THR A 55 -2.78 19.33 12.32
C THR A 55 -2.78 19.32 10.79
N PHE A 56 -1.63 19.48 10.13
CA PHE A 56 -1.49 19.44 8.68
C PHE A 56 -1.36 18.03 8.10
N PHE A 57 -1.44 16.97 8.93
CA PHE A 57 -1.29 15.59 8.45
C PHE A 57 -2.23 15.20 7.30
N PRO A 58 -3.48 15.72 7.15
CA PRO A 58 -4.28 15.43 5.96
C PRO A 58 -3.67 16.00 4.68
N LEU A 59 -3.07 17.20 4.74
CA LEU A 59 -2.39 17.82 3.60
C LEU A 59 -1.10 17.09 3.24
N VAL A 60 -0.45 16.45 4.21
CA VAL A 60 0.74 15.61 3.96
C VAL A 60 0.38 14.43 3.07
N PHE A 61 -0.78 13.79 3.24
CA PHE A 61 -1.24 12.74 2.32
C PHE A 61 -1.44 13.26 0.90
N LEU A 62 -1.96 14.47 0.71
CA LEU A 62 -2.07 15.08 -0.62
C LEU A 62 -0.71 15.42 -1.22
N ALA A 63 0.21 15.99 -0.43
CA ALA A 63 1.56 16.30 -0.88
C ALA A 63 2.31 15.03 -1.31
N ALA A 64 2.20 13.96 -0.52
CA ALA A 64 2.76 12.65 -0.84
C ALA A 64 2.13 12.04 -2.12
N ALA A 65 0.83 12.24 -2.33
CA ALA A 65 0.14 11.80 -3.55
C ALA A 65 0.69 12.50 -4.79
N ILE A 66 0.97 13.80 -4.72
CA ILE A 66 1.57 14.57 -5.82
C ILE A 66 2.95 14.00 -6.17
N VAL A 67 3.81 13.79 -5.18
CA VAL A 67 5.14 13.19 -5.38
C VAL A 67 5.02 11.79 -5.98
N THR A 68 4.10 10.97 -5.44
CA THR A 68 3.83 9.62 -5.94
C THR A 68 3.33 9.63 -7.38
N PHE A 69 2.47 10.57 -7.73
CA PHE A 69 1.96 10.71 -9.10
C PHE A 69 3.10 10.99 -10.10
N PHE A 70 4.00 11.93 -9.79
CA PHE A 70 5.17 12.18 -10.62
C PHE A 70 6.10 10.96 -10.70
N SER A 71 6.35 10.30 -9.59
CA SER A 71 7.15 9.07 -9.55
C SER A 71 6.51 7.96 -10.40
N SER A 72 5.19 7.76 -10.27
CA SER A 72 4.45 6.72 -10.98
C SER A 72 4.44 6.91 -12.50
N TYR A 73 4.61 8.14 -12.99
CA TYR A 73 4.70 8.41 -14.42
C TYR A 73 5.79 7.58 -15.11
N SER A 74 6.98 7.48 -14.51
CA SER A 74 8.06 6.65 -15.04
C SER A 74 7.69 5.17 -15.05
N TYR A 75 7.04 4.68 -13.99
CA TYR A 75 6.54 3.31 -13.94
C TYR A 75 5.48 3.02 -15.01
N VAL A 76 4.55 3.93 -15.24
CA VAL A 76 3.54 3.83 -16.28
C VAL A 76 4.18 3.72 -17.65
N LYS A 77 5.13 4.60 -17.96
CA LYS A 77 5.84 4.60 -19.27
C LYS A 77 6.63 3.31 -19.47
N MET A 78 7.39 2.89 -18.46
CA MET A 78 8.20 1.67 -18.54
C MET A 78 7.34 0.41 -18.59
N SER A 79 6.27 0.34 -17.80
CA SER A 79 5.35 -0.80 -17.81
C SER A 79 4.58 -0.94 -19.12
N ASN A 80 4.19 0.19 -19.74
CA ASN A 80 3.52 0.15 -21.04
C ASN A 80 4.48 -0.23 -22.17
N ALA A 81 5.76 0.16 -22.07
CA ALA A 81 6.76 -0.18 -23.08
C ALA A 81 7.26 -1.64 -22.90
N PHE A 82 7.44 -2.08 -21.67
CA PHE A 82 8.07 -3.36 -21.31
C PHE A 82 7.26 -4.09 -20.22
N PRO A 83 6.05 -4.58 -20.53
CA PRO A 83 5.25 -5.34 -19.56
C PRO A 83 6.01 -6.62 -19.15
N SER A 84 6.21 -6.82 -17.87
CA SER A 84 6.92 -8.00 -17.37
C SER A 84 6.53 -8.35 -15.94
N ALA A 85 6.96 -9.52 -15.48
CA ALA A 85 6.90 -9.92 -14.08
C ALA A 85 8.12 -9.44 -13.26
N GLY A 86 9.11 -8.82 -13.92
CA GLY A 86 10.35 -8.38 -13.28
C GLY A 86 10.29 -6.99 -12.64
N GLY A 87 9.17 -6.26 -12.84
CA GLY A 87 8.96 -4.94 -12.24
C GLY A 87 10.13 -3.98 -12.44
N ILE A 88 10.47 -3.24 -11.37
CA ILE A 88 11.53 -2.21 -11.41
C ILE A 88 12.91 -2.79 -11.76
N GLY A 89 13.22 -4.01 -11.33
CA GLY A 89 14.50 -4.63 -11.62
C GLY A 89 14.73 -4.77 -13.13
N MET A 90 13.69 -5.18 -13.85
CA MET A 90 13.73 -5.29 -15.31
C MET A 90 13.77 -3.90 -15.97
N PHE A 91 13.06 -2.90 -15.45
CA PHE A 91 13.10 -1.54 -15.99
C PHE A 91 14.52 -0.94 -15.89
N LEU A 92 15.17 -1.14 -14.76
CA LEU A 92 16.54 -0.69 -14.55
C LEU A 92 17.54 -1.45 -15.42
N GLU A 93 17.35 -2.77 -15.63
CA GLU A 93 18.17 -3.55 -16.56
C GLU A 93 18.03 -3.05 -18.00
N LYS A 94 16.82 -2.68 -18.42
CA LYS A 94 16.59 -2.09 -19.75
C LYS A 94 17.21 -0.71 -19.90
N ALA A 95 17.21 0.12 -18.84
CA ALA A 95 17.75 1.47 -18.88
C ALA A 95 19.28 1.51 -18.77
N TYR A 96 19.87 0.70 -17.91
CA TYR A 96 21.30 0.76 -17.54
C TYR A 96 22.10 -0.50 -17.86
N GLY A 97 21.43 -1.56 -18.35
CA GLY A 97 22.05 -2.86 -18.59
C GLY A 97 22.34 -3.62 -17.28
N LYS A 98 23.05 -4.75 -17.40
CA LYS A 98 23.47 -5.58 -16.26
C LYS A 98 24.70 -4.97 -15.58
N ARG A 99 24.47 -3.95 -14.75
CA ARG A 99 25.52 -3.19 -14.05
C ARG A 99 25.29 -3.19 -12.54
N THR A 100 26.31 -2.81 -11.78
CA THR A 100 26.26 -2.68 -10.31
C THR A 100 25.12 -1.77 -9.86
N ILE A 101 24.87 -0.66 -10.57
CA ILE A 101 23.77 0.28 -10.25
C ILE A 101 22.39 -0.40 -10.35
N THR A 102 22.18 -1.27 -11.34
CA THR A 102 20.94 -2.04 -11.50
C THR A 102 20.74 -3.01 -10.34
N ALA A 103 21.80 -3.76 -9.98
CA ALA A 103 21.76 -4.71 -8.88
C ALA A 103 21.53 -4.00 -7.53
N PHE A 104 22.22 -2.90 -7.28
CA PHE A 104 22.08 -2.11 -6.06
C PHE A 104 20.66 -1.53 -5.91
N SER A 105 20.12 -0.95 -6.98
CA SER A 105 18.76 -0.38 -6.96
C SER A 105 17.68 -1.47 -6.79
N ALA A 106 17.86 -2.64 -7.41
CA ALA A 106 16.96 -3.78 -7.18
C ALA A 106 17.01 -4.27 -5.74
N LEU A 107 18.19 -4.30 -5.11
CA LEU A 107 18.37 -4.64 -3.71
C LEU A 107 17.71 -3.62 -2.78
N LEU A 108 17.86 -2.33 -3.04
CA LEU A 108 17.17 -1.27 -2.28
C LEU A 108 15.64 -1.43 -2.38
N MET A 109 15.13 -1.76 -3.56
CA MET A 109 13.70 -2.03 -3.75
C MET A 109 13.26 -3.24 -2.93
N TYR A 110 14.03 -4.31 -2.90
CA TYR A 110 13.77 -5.49 -2.09
C TYR A 110 13.67 -5.12 -0.59
N PHE A 111 14.66 -4.42 -0.05
CA PHE A 111 14.62 -3.97 1.35
C PHE A 111 13.41 -3.09 1.64
N SER A 112 13.08 -2.17 0.72
CA SER A 112 11.90 -1.32 0.85
C SER A 112 10.60 -2.14 0.88
N MET A 113 10.52 -3.26 0.15
CA MET A 113 9.38 -4.18 0.21
C MET A 113 9.32 -4.92 1.55
N VAL A 114 10.46 -5.40 2.07
CA VAL A 114 10.55 -6.06 3.38
C VAL A 114 10.09 -5.12 4.49
N ILE A 115 10.53 -3.85 4.47
CA ILE A 115 10.10 -2.83 5.45
C ILE A 115 8.58 -2.62 5.37
N ASN A 116 8.03 -2.50 4.17
CA ASN A 116 6.58 -2.35 3.98
C ASN A 116 5.81 -3.55 4.53
N GLN A 117 6.26 -4.79 4.25
CA GLN A 117 5.60 -6.00 4.77
C GLN A 117 5.70 -6.09 6.29
N SER A 118 6.83 -5.70 6.87
CA SER A 118 7.01 -5.66 8.33
C SER A 118 6.03 -4.67 8.99
N LEU A 119 5.80 -3.50 8.35
CA LEU A 119 4.81 -2.53 8.81
C LEU A 119 3.40 -3.12 8.79
N VAL A 120 3.01 -3.75 7.68
CA VAL A 120 1.68 -4.39 7.54
C VAL A 120 1.49 -5.49 8.58
N ALA A 121 2.50 -6.34 8.77
CA ALA A 121 2.47 -7.44 9.73
C ALA A 121 2.37 -6.92 11.19
N LYS A 122 3.11 -5.87 11.53
CA LYS A 122 3.01 -5.19 12.83
C LYS A 122 1.61 -4.63 13.05
N THR A 123 1.07 -3.93 12.05
CA THR A 123 -0.29 -3.37 12.10
C THR A 123 -1.34 -4.45 12.36
N PHE A 124 -1.25 -5.59 11.65
CA PHE A 124 -2.12 -6.74 11.91
C PHE A 124 -2.04 -7.19 13.37
N GLY A 125 -0.82 -7.37 13.90
CA GLY A 125 -0.62 -7.79 15.28
C GLY A 125 -1.22 -6.79 16.27
N SER A 126 -0.97 -5.51 16.06
CA SER A 126 -1.47 -4.43 16.93
C SER A 126 -3.00 -4.39 16.96
N TYR A 127 -3.67 -4.43 15.81
CA TYR A 127 -5.14 -4.46 15.76
C TYR A 127 -5.72 -5.77 16.29
N THR A 128 -5.06 -6.90 16.07
CA THR A 128 -5.53 -8.21 16.57
C THR A 128 -5.51 -8.28 18.10
N VAL A 129 -4.49 -7.72 18.74
CA VAL A 129 -4.40 -7.66 20.21
C VAL A 129 -5.55 -6.84 20.81
N GLN A 130 -5.97 -5.77 20.13
CA GLN A 130 -7.13 -4.95 20.54
C GLN A 130 -8.45 -5.74 20.54
N LEU A 131 -8.56 -6.75 19.69
CA LEU A 131 -9.75 -7.59 19.61
C LEU A 131 -9.99 -8.39 20.89
N PHE A 132 -8.94 -8.70 21.63
CA PHE A 132 -8.97 -9.57 22.82
C PHE A 132 -8.77 -8.82 24.13
N ASP A 133 -8.72 -7.48 24.13
CA ASP A 133 -8.42 -6.64 25.30
C ASP A 133 -7.12 -7.05 26.03
N ILE A 134 -6.18 -7.66 25.31
CA ILE A 134 -4.90 -8.09 25.85
C ILE A 134 -3.96 -6.89 25.87
N THR A 135 -3.28 -6.68 26.99
CA THR A 135 -2.23 -5.67 27.09
C THR A 135 -1.19 -5.92 25.99
N ALA A 136 -1.05 -4.97 25.05
CA ALA A 136 -0.20 -5.09 23.88
C ALA A 136 1.28 -5.22 24.30
N SER A 137 1.71 -6.44 24.62
CA SER A 137 3.13 -6.68 24.80
C SER A 137 3.79 -6.82 23.43
N SER A 138 4.93 -6.18 23.25
CA SER A 138 5.66 -6.09 21.98
C SER A 138 5.92 -7.46 21.33
N TRP A 139 6.13 -8.51 22.12
CA TRP A 139 6.40 -9.84 21.59
C TRP A 139 5.16 -10.53 21.00
N ILE A 140 3.95 -10.33 21.59
CA ILE A 140 2.69 -10.88 21.06
C ILE A 140 2.39 -10.28 19.70
N VAL A 141 2.52 -8.97 19.55
CA VAL A 141 2.35 -8.26 18.28
C VAL A 141 3.29 -8.83 17.21
N SER A 142 4.56 -9.08 17.58
CA SER A 142 5.55 -9.64 16.67
C SER A 142 5.22 -11.08 16.26
N VAL A 143 4.79 -11.93 17.19
CA VAL A 143 4.40 -13.33 16.92
C VAL A 143 3.18 -13.37 15.98
N LEU A 144 2.17 -12.54 16.23
CA LEU A 144 0.98 -12.44 15.36
C LEU A 144 1.37 -11.98 13.96
N GLY A 145 2.25 -10.97 13.85
CA GLY A 145 2.74 -10.47 12.58
C GLY A 145 3.50 -11.54 11.78
N VAL A 146 4.43 -12.26 12.42
CA VAL A 146 5.16 -13.36 11.79
C VAL A 146 4.21 -14.49 11.38
N SER A 147 3.23 -14.83 12.21
CA SER A 147 2.23 -15.84 11.89
C SER A 147 1.42 -15.47 10.64
N LEU A 148 1.06 -14.20 10.48
CA LEU A 148 0.41 -13.71 9.27
C LEU A 148 1.29 -13.89 8.03
N LEU A 149 2.59 -13.53 8.11
CA LEU A 149 3.51 -13.68 6.97
C LEU A 149 3.66 -15.14 6.56
N VAL A 150 3.80 -16.06 7.52
CA VAL A 150 3.86 -17.50 7.25
C VAL A 150 2.57 -17.99 6.63
N PHE A 151 1.42 -17.60 7.17
CA PHE A 151 0.10 -17.96 6.64
C PHE A 151 -0.09 -17.46 5.20
N ALA A 152 0.24 -16.20 4.93
CA ALA A 152 0.16 -15.62 3.60
C ALA A 152 1.09 -16.33 2.60
N PHE A 153 2.31 -16.69 3.03
CA PHE A 153 3.23 -17.47 2.21
C PHE A 153 2.63 -18.83 1.84
N LEU A 154 2.07 -19.55 2.81
CA LEU A 154 1.43 -20.84 2.57
C LEU A 154 0.23 -20.74 1.60
N ILE A 155 -0.59 -19.67 1.72
CA ILE A 155 -1.68 -19.41 0.77
C ILE A 155 -1.14 -19.16 -0.63
N ASN A 156 -0.06 -18.37 -0.76
CA ASN A 156 0.53 -18.07 -2.06
C ASN A 156 1.10 -19.31 -2.77
N LEU A 157 1.49 -20.35 -2.04
CA LEU A 157 1.86 -21.64 -2.62
C LEU A 157 0.67 -22.39 -3.27
N SER A 158 -0.58 -22.05 -2.91
CA SER A 158 -1.79 -22.74 -3.37
C SER A 158 -2.29 -22.33 -4.76
N GLY A 159 -1.75 -21.25 -5.35
CA GLY A 159 -1.96 -20.87 -6.74
C GLY A 159 -2.76 -19.59 -6.99
N ASN A 160 -2.41 -18.90 -8.07
CA ASN A 160 -2.82 -17.51 -8.39
C ASN A 160 -4.33 -17.27 -8.61
N ARG A 161 -5.09 -18.29 -8.99
CA ARG A 161 -6.54 -18.11 -9.29
C ARG A 161 -7.36 -17.83 -8.03
N ILE A 162 -7.06 -18.52 -6.94
CA ILE A 162 -7.73 -18.37 -5.65
C ILE A 162 -7.36 -17.00 -5.07
N ILE A 163 -6.08 -16.63 -5.16
CA ILE A 163 -5.56 -15.36 -4.68
C ILE A 163 -6.21 -14.18 -5.40
N GLY A 164 -6.34 -14.25 -6.73
CA GLY A 164 -6.95 -13.18 -7.53
C GLY A 164 -8.41 -12.92 -7.17
N LEU A 165 -9.23 -13.98 -7.01
CA LEU A 165 -10.63 -13.84 -6.62
C LEU A 165 -10.77 -13.34 -5.17
N PHE A 166 -9.96 -13.87 -4.25
CA PHE A 166 -9.93 -13.42 -2.86
C PHE A 166 -9.54 -11.94 -2.76
N SER A 167 -8.48 -11.53 -3.47
CA SER A 167 -8.03 -10.13 -3.49
C SER A 167 -9.08 -9.18 -4.04
N LEU A 168 -9.83 -9.59 -5.08
CA LEU A 168 -10.91 -8.80 -5.65
C LEU A 168 -12.03 -8.56 -4.64
N ILE A 169 -12.53 -9.62 -4.00
CA ILE A 169 -13.61 -9.54 -3.00
C ILE A 169 -13.16 -8.68 -1.82
N MET A 170 -11.95 -8.93 -1.31
CA MET A 170 -11.40 -8.17 -0.19
C MET A 170 -11.16 -6.69 -0.54
N ALA A 171 -10.78 -6.36 -1.77
CA ALA A 171 -10.64 -4.98 -2.21
C ALA A 171 -11.97 -4.23 -2.18
N PHE A 172 -13.05 -4.81 -2.70
CA PHE A 172 -14.38 -4.21 -2.64
C PHE A 172 -14.88 -4.00 -1.21
N ILE A 173 -14.72 -5.00 -0.35
CA ILE A 173 -15.10 -4.90 1.07
C ILE A 173 -14.32 -3.77 1.74
N LYS A 174 -12.99 -3.70 1.55
CA LYS A 174 -12.14 -2.67 2.17
C LYS A 174 -12.47 -1.27 1.68
N ILE A 175 -12.55 -1.09 0.37
CA ILE A 175 -12.84 0.21 -0.23
C ILE A 175 -14.20 0.70 0.25
N GLY A 176 -15.22 -0.16 0.22
CA GLY A 176 -16.56 0.18 0.70
C GLY A 176 -16.60 0.51 2.19
N ALA A 177 -15.96 -0.30 3.02
CA ALA A 177 -15.93 -0.10 4.46
C ALA A 177 -15.13 1.15 4.88
N ILE A 178 -13.98 1.42 4.26
CA ILE A 178 -13.20 2.63 4.52
C ILE A 178 -13.93 3.88 4.00
N ALA A 179 -14.56 3.81 2.83
CA ALA A 179 -15.37 4.91 2.32
C ALA A 179 -16.56 5.20 3.25
N MET A 180 -17.24 4.16 3.74
CA MET A 180 -18.31 4.33 4.74
C MET A 180 -17.80 4.97 6.03
N PHE A 181 -16.66 4.53 6.55
CA PHE A 181 -16.00 5.16 7.70
C PHE A 181 -15.72 6.65 7.45
N ALA A 182 -15.11 6.98 6.30
CA ALA A 182 -14.77 8.35 5.95
C ALA A 182 -16.01 9.24 5.84
N ILE A 183 -17.04 8.79 5.13
CA ILE A 183 -18.31 9.54 4.96
C ILE A 183 -18.99 9.75 6.31
N ALA A 184 -19.10 8.70 7.12
CA ALA A 184 -19.74 8.79 8.42
C ALA A 184 -18.94 9.68 9.39
N GLY A 185 -17.61 9.58 9.41
CA GLY A 185 -16.75 10.44 10.21
C GLY A 185 -16.86 11.92 9.82
N LEU A 186 -16.88 12.22 8.50
CA LEU A 186 -17.10 13.58 7.99
C LEU A 186 -18.50 14.13 8.36
N TRP A 187 -19.51 13.28 8.30
CA TRP A 187 -20.87 13.65 8.67
C TRP A 187 -20.98 14.01 10.17
N VAL A 188 -20.40 13.18 11.05
CA VAL A 188 -20.42 13.39 12.51
C VAL A 188 -19.64 14.64 12.90
N SER A 189 -18.52 14.93 12.25
CA SER A 189 -17.76 16.16 12.46
C SER A 189 -18.41 17.42 11.86
N ASN A 190 -19.59 17.30 11.23
CA ASN A 190 -20.23 18.39 10.48
C ASN A 190 -19.30 19.07 9.47
N PHE A 191 -18.35 18.35 8.89
CA PHE A 191 -17.31 18.87 8.01
C PHE A 191 -16.49 20.00 8.64
N SER A 192 -16.40 20.04 9.98
CA SER A 192 -15.57 21.00 10.69
C SER A 192 -14.15 20.46 10.80
N PHE A 193 -13.20 21.21 10.26
CA PHE A 193 -11.77 20.91 10.34
C PHE A 193 -11.06 22.14 10.88
N GLU A 194 -10.42 22.00 12.02
CA GLU A 194 -9.58 23.06 12.56
C GLU A 194 -8.14 22.88 12.07
N PHE A 195 -7.78 23.57 11.02
CA PHE A 195 -6.38 23.79 10.68
C PHE A 195 -5.85 24.96 11.53
N SER A 196 -5.67 24.71 12.83
CA SER A 196 -5.21 25.75 13.76
C SER A 196 -3.74 26.04 13.63
N PHE A 197 -3.41 27.28 13.31
CA PHE A 197 -2.06 27.85 13.41
C PHE A 197 -1.79 28.44 14.82
N THR A 198 -2.59 28.08 15.83
CA THR A 198 -2.46 28.64 17.19
C THR A 198 -1.21 28.10 17.88
N GLU A 199 -0.55 28.98 18.65
CA GLU A 199 0.75 28.80 19.32
C GLU A 199 0.85 27.60 20.28
N GLU A 200 -0.26 26.95 20.65
CA GLU A 200 -0.28 25.76 21.48
C GLU A 200 0.03 24.45 20.73
N VAL A 201 0.02 24.47 19.41
CA VAL A 201 0.42 23.32 18.60
C VAL A 201 1.92 23.45 18.36
N ARG A 202 2.70 22.55 18.97
CA ARG A 202 4.12 22.30 18.71
C ARG A 202 4.45 22.73 17.30
N GLU A 203 5.32 23.75 17.15
CA GLU A 203 5.70 24.32 15.85
C GLU A 203 5.85 23.21 14.83
N VAL A 204 4.94 23.18 13.85
CA VAL A 204 5.07 22.21 12.73
C VAL A 204 6.35 22.59 12.01
N SER A 205 7.41 21.90 12.31
CA SER A 205 8.68 22.16 11.63
C SER A 205 8.54 21.76 10.17
N VAL A 206 9.09 22.54 9.28
CA VAL A 206 9.19 22.19 7.85
C VAL A 206 9.79 20.79 7.69
N GLU A 207 10.76 20.45 8.53
CA GLU A 207 11.37 19.13 8.60
C GLU A 207 10.36 18.03 8.96
N GLY A 208 9.48 18.26 9.96
CA GLY A 208 8.42 17.33 10.35
C GLY A 208 7.41 17.10 9.22
N PHE A 209 7.04 18.15 8.47
CA PHE A 209 6.18 18.03 7.31
C PHE A 209 6.79 17.12 6.22
N PHE A 210 8.07 17.33 5.88
CA PHE A 210 8.77 16.50 4.90
C PHE A 210 9.00 15.07 5.39
N ALA A 211 9.28 14.88 6.67
CA ALA A 211 9.39 13.54 7.27
C ALA A 211 8.04 12.79 7.22
N GLY A 212 6.94 13.46 7.57
CA GLY A 212 5.59 12.93 7.43
C GLY A 212 5.25 12.60 5.97
N MET A 213 5.65 13.46 5.02
CA MET A 213 5.45 13.20 3.60
C MET A 213 6.23 11.97 3.11
N ALA A 214 7.45 11.74 3.59
CA ALA A 214 8.21 10.54 3.27
C ALA A 214 7.51 9.27 3.77
N LEU A 215 6.93 9.28 4.98
CA LEU A 215 6.09 8.20 5.47
C LEU A 215 4.81 8.02 4.65
N ALA A 216 4.14 9.11 4.28
CA ALA A 216 2.91 9.04 3.49
C ALA A 216 3.17 8.49 2.06
N ILE A 217 4.33 8.74 1.45
CA ILE A 217 4.73 8.13 0.18
C ILE A 217 4.79 6.59 0.32
N LEU A 218 5.22 6.07 1.47
CA LEU A 218 5.22 4.63 1.73
C LEU A 218 3.80 4.03 1.68
N ALA A 219 2.77 4.78 2.12
CA ALA A 219 1.38 4.36 2.03
C ALA A 219 0.91 4.13 0.58
N TYR A 220 1.42 4.91 -0.38
CA TYR A 220 1.08 4.80 -1.80
C TYR A 220 1.90 3.74 -2.56
N LYS A 221 2.89 3.11 -1.95
CA LYS A 221 3.84 2.23 -2.65
C LYS A 221 3.22 1.00 -3.31
N GLY A 222 2.02 0.58 -2.91
CA GLY A 222 1.38 -0.64 -3.41
C GLY A 222 1.16 -0.71 -4.93
N PHE A 223 1.21 0.42 -5.66
CA PHE A 223 1.11 0.41 -7.13
C PHE A 223 2.24 -0.36 -7.83
N THR A 224 3.39 -0.52 -7.17
CA THR A 224 4.52 -1.29 -7.72
C THR A 224 4.21 -2.78 -7.86
N THR A 225 3.27 -3.31 -7.08
CA THR A 225 2.78 -4.69 -7.22
C THR A 225 2.12 -4.90 -8.58
N ILE A 226 1.42 -3.89 -9.12
CA ILE A 226 0.83 -3.95 -10.46
C ILE A 226 1.94 -4.11 -11.51
N THR A 227 3.08 -3.43 -11.35
CA THR A 227 4.21 -3.54 -12.31
C THR A 227 4.85 -4.92 -12.28
N ASN A 228 4.87 -5.59 -11.13
CA ASN A 228 5.40 -6.94 -10.98
C ASN A 228 4.50 -8.00 -11.62
N SER A 229 3.22 -7.71 -11.80
CA SER A 229 2.24 -8.58 -12.47
C SER A 229 1.96 -8.15 -13.93
N GLY A 230 2.78 -7.27 -14.48
CA GLY A 230 2.53 -6.68 -15.80
C GLY A 230 2.38 -7.69 -16.93
N ALA A 231 3.10 -8.83 -16.90
CA ALA A 231 2.98 -9.89 -17.90
C ALA A 231 1.67 -10.69 -17.84
N GLU A 232 0.95 -10.64 -16.72
CA GLU A 232 -0.30 -11.38 -16.50
C GLU A 232 -1.54 -10.57 -16.87
N ILE A 233 -1.41 -9.25 -17.00
CA ILE A 233 -2.52 -8.33 -17.27
C ILE A 233 -2.96 -8.44 -18.73
N ILE A 234 -4.26 -8.48 -18.98
CA ILE A 234 -4.85 -8.46 -20.31
C ILE A 234 -4.55 -7.11 -20.97
N ASP A 235 -4.08 -7.10 -22.22
CA ASP A 235 -3.64 -5.92 -22.97
C ASP A 235 -2.65 -5.08 -22.13
N PRO A 236 -1.49 -5.66 -21.77
CA PRO A 236 -0.61 -5.09 -20.75
C PRO A 236 -0.02 -3.74 -21.14
N HIS A 237 0.29 -3.53 -22.43
CA HIS A 237 0.82 -2.26 -22.95
C HIS A 237 -0.07 -1.04 -22.70
N ARG A 238 -1.35 -1.27 -22.40
CA ARG A 238 -2.34 -0.22 -22.13
C ARG A 238 -2.85 -0.27 -20.69
N ASN A 239 -3.11 -1.49 -20.19
CA ASN A 239 -3.85 -1.66 -18.95
C ASN A 239 -2.97 -1.58 -17.70
N VAL A 240 -1.66 -1.87 -17.77
CA VAL A 240 -0.77 -1.72 -16.62
C VAL A 240 -0.71 -0.26 -16.17
N GLY A 241 -0.45 0.66 -17.10
CA GLY A 241 -0.39 2.08 -16.77
C GLY A 241 -1.74 2.64 -16.29
N ARG A 242 -2.85 2.20 -16.89
CA ARG A 242 -4.19 2.58 -16.43
C ARG A 242 -4.48 2.07 -15.02
N ALA A 243 -4.14 0.82 -14.72
CA ALA A 243 -4.31 0.25 -13.41
C ALA A 243 -3.55 1.04 -12.34
N ILE A 244 -2.31 1.44 -12.61
CA ILE A 244 -1.50 2.26 -11.71
C ILE A 244 -2.19 3.59 -11.43
N ILE A 245 -2.59 4.33 -12.47
CA ILE A 245 -3.20 5.66 -12.31
C ILE A 245 -4.52 5.57 -11.55
N ILE A 246 -5.41 4.63 -11.92
CA ILE A 246 -6.70 4.44 -11.27
C ILE A 246 -6.52 4.07 -9.79
N SER A 247 -5.60 3.15 -9.49
CA SER A 247 -5.34 2.73 -8.11
C SER A 247 -4.84 3.87 -7.24
N ILE A 248 -3.90 4.69 -7.75
CA ILE A 248 -3.40 5.86 -7.02
C ILE A 248 -4.53 6.86 -6.81
N ALA A 249 -5.33 7.18 -7.84
CA ALA A 249 -6.44 8.11 -7.73
C ALA A 249 -7.47 7.69 -6.67
N ILE A 250 -7.86 6.40 -6.64
CA ILE A 250 -8.74 5.84 -5.60
C ILE A 250 -8.13 6.04 -4.22
N CYS A 251 -6.84 5.70 -4.04
CA CYS A 251 -6.18 5.81 -2.74
C CYS A 251 -6.01 7.25 -2.29
N VAL A 252 -5.76 8.21 -3.19
CA VAL A 252 -5.68 9.65 -2.86
C VAL A 252 -7.01 10.12 -2.27
N VAL A 253 -8.13 9.81 -2.94
CA VAL A 253 -9.45 10.20 -2.45
C VAL A 253 -9.73 9.58 -1.08
N ILE A 254 -9.48 8.28 -0.93
CA ILE A 254 -9.71 7.56 0.32
C ILE A 254 -8.82 8.10 1.44
N TYR A 255 -7.52 8.24 1.22
CA TYR A 255 -6.59 8.66 2.27
C TYR A 255 -6.86 10.08 2.73
N PHE A 256 -7.14 10.98 1.80
CA PHE A 256 -7.47 12.36 2.14
C PHE A 256 -8.78 12.45 2.92
N THR A 257 -9.86 11.80 2.46
CA THR A 257 -11.15 11.81 3.15
C THR A 257 -11.10 11.15 4.52
N VAL A 258 -10.36 10.04 4.66
CA VAL A 258 -10.14 9.38 5.96
C VAL A 258 -9.32 10.28 6.89
N ALA A 259 -8.25 10.90 6.41
CA ALA A 259 -7.44 11.80 7.21
C ALA A 259 -8.25 13.00 7.72
N LEU A 260 -9.13 13.57 6.88
CA LEU A 260 -10.07 14.61 7.29
C LEU A 260 -11.08 14.09 8.33
N ALA A 261 -11.63 12.89 8.12
CA ALA A 261 -12.56 12.28 9.08
C ALA A 261 -11.92 12.06 10.45
N VAL A 262 -10.64 11.65 10.49
CA VAL A 262 -9.87 11.50 11.73
C VAL A 262 -9.64 12.86 12.38
N ALA A 263 -9.20 13.85 11.60
CA ALA A 263 -8.95 15.23 12.09
C ALA A 263 -10.20 15.92 12.67
N GLY A 264 -11.37 15.63 12.08
CA GLY A 264 -12.64 16.21 12.55
C GLY A 264 -13.25 15.54 13.77
N ASN A 265 -12.78 14.33 14.15
CA ASN A 265 -13.38 13.56 15.25
C ASN A 265 -12.46 13.36 16.47
N LEU A 266 -11.18 13.67 16.36
CA LEU A 266 -10.20 13.52 17.44
C LEU A 266 -9.33 14.77 17.57
N SER A 267 -8.93 15.07 18.80
CA SER A 267 -7.88 16.06 19.05
C SER A 267 -6.53 15.55 18.52
N LEU A 268 -5.62 16.46 18.18
CA LEU A 268 -4.27 16.07 17.71
C LEU A 268 -3.53 15.22 18.75
N THR A 269 -3.69 15.54 20.04
CA THR A 269 -3.08 14.77 21.13
C THR A 269 -3.60 13.34 21.19
N ASP A 270 -4.90 13.14 20.99
CA ASP A 270 -5.51 11.81 20.96
C ASP A 270 -5.07 11.01 19.72
N ILE A 271 -4.95 11.67 18.54
CA ILE A 271 -4.45 11.04 17.31
C ILE A 271 -3.02 10.54 17.51
N ILE A 272 -2.15 11.37 18.12
CA ILE A 272 -0.76 11.03 18.38
C ILE A 272 -0.66 9.92 19.42
N ALA A 273 -1.46 9.98 20.50
CA ALA A 273 -1.48 8.95 21.53
C ALA A 273 -1.99 7.60 21.00
N ALA A 274 -2.95 7.62 20.07
CA ALA A 274 -3.49 6.42 19.44
C ALA A 274 -2.50 5.76 18.45
N GLN A 275 -1.52 6.48 17.92
CA GLN A 275 -0.50 5.96 16.98
C GLN A 275 -1.12 5.10 15.86
N ASP A 276 -0.85 3.77 15.90
CA ASP A 276 -1.31 2.81 14.91
C ASP A 276 -2.85 2.60 14.94
N PHE A 277 -3.58 3.10 15.96
CA PHE A 277 -5.03 2.92 16.15
C PHE A 277 -5.86 4.18 15.91
N ALA A 278 -5.29 5.22 15.35
CA ALA A 278 -5.96 6.51 15.19
C ALA A 278 -7.34 6.39 14.51
N LEU A 279 -7.47 5.53 13.48
CA LEU A 279 -8.75 5.31 12.82
C LEU A 279 -9.79 4.65 13.72
N ALA A 280 -9.39 3.66 14.51
CA ALA A 280 -10.29 2.97 15.42
C ALA A 280 -10.80 3.90 16.55
N GLN A 281 -9.93 4.77 17.06
CA GLN A 281 -10.31 5.79 18.03
C GLN A 281 -11.24 6.84 17.40
N ALA A 282 -10.98 7.28 16.17
CA ALA A 282 -11.82 8.24 15.45
C ALA A 282 -13.23 7.70 15.11
N ALA A 283 -13.40 6.38 15.12
CA ALA A 283 -14.71 5.76 14.95
C ALA A 283 -15.61 5.84 16.20
N ARG A 284 -15.03 6.03 17.40
CA ARG A 284 -15.78 6.04 18.66
C ARG A 284 -16.81 7.17 18.77
N PRO A 285 -16.51 8.43 18.42
CA PRO A 285 -17.51 9.51 18.47
C PRO A 285 -18.72 9.25 17.58
N ALA A 286 -18.52 8.59 16.43
CA ALA A 286 -19.56 8.31 15.45
C ALA A 286 -20.43 7.10 15.82
N PHE A 287 -19.82 6.01 16.32
CA PHE A 287 -20.45 4.70 16.44
C PHE A 287 -20.22 4.03 17.80
N GLY A 288 -19.65 4.73 18.78
CA GLY A 288 -19.31 4.14 20.08
C GLY A 288 -18.35 2.93 19.95
N ASN A 289 -18.54 1.94 20.81
CA ASN A 289 -17.73 0.72 20.77
C ASN A 289 -17.92 -0.11 19.47
N TYR A 290 -19.09 -0.03 18.83
CA TYR A 290 -19.31 -0.70 17.53
C TYR A 290 -18.41 -0.16 16.43
N GLY A 291 -18.14 1.15 16.43
CA GLY A 291 -17.22 1.77 15.50
C GLY A 291 -15.78 1.29 15.68
N LEU A 292 -15.35 1.14 16.92
CA LEU A 292 -14.03 0.58 17.23
C LEU A 292 -13.90 -0.85 16.70
N TRP A 293 -14.86 -1.72 17.03
CA TRP A 293 -14.87 -3.12 16.58
C TRP A 293 -14.89 -3.23 15.05
N PHE A 294 -15.74 -2.43 14.39
CA PHE A 294 -15.83 -2.35 12.94
C PHE A 294 -14.46 -2.00 12.33
N THR A 295 -13.80 -0.96 12.85
CA THR A 295 -12.50 -0.51 12.32
C THR A 295 -11.39 -1.53 12.58
N VAL A 296 -11.40 -2.20 13.74
CA VAL A 296 -10.43 -3.26 14.06
C VAL A 296 -10.60 -4.44 13.09
N ILE A 297 -11.82 -4.92 12.87
CA ILE A 297 -12.09 -6.01 11.92
C ILE A 297 -11.68 -5.60 10.51
N LEU A 298 -12.01 -4.37 10.10
CA LEU A 298 -11.61 -3.83 8.81
C LEU A 298 -10.08 -3.80 8.66
N ALA A 299 -9.34 -3.38 9.69
CA ALA A 299 -7.89 -3.34 9.68
C ALA A 299 -7.27 -4.74 9.56
N ILE A 300 -7.83 -5.73 10.25
CA ILE A 300 -7.42 -7.13 10.14
C ILE A 300 -7.65 -7.64 8.71
N ILE A 301 -8.84 -7.44 8.15
CA ILE A 301 -9.14 -7.82 6.76
C ILE A 301 -8.21 -7.10 5.78
N ALA A 302 -7.96 -5.81 6.00
CA ALA A 302 -7.12 -4.99 5.13
C ALA A 302 -5.66 -5.45 5.14
N THR A 303 -5.11 -5.74 6.31
CA THR A 303 -3.71 -6.19 6.45
C THR A 303 -3.52 -7.61 5.92
N VAL A 304 -4.40 -8.55 6.27
CA VAL A 304 -4.35 -9.93 5.75
C VAL A 304 -4.40 -9.95 4.22
N SER A 305 -5.37 -9.26 3.62
CA SER A 305 -5.50 -9.23 2.16
C SER A 305 -4.36 -8.46 1.48
N GLY A 306 -3.83 -7.41 2.12
CA GLY A 306 -2.67 -6.67 1.64
C GLY A 306 -1.41 -7.51 1.59
N VAL A 307 -1.13 -8.28 2.63
CA VAL A 307 0.02 -9.21 2.68
C VAL A 307 -0.12 -10.31 1.63
N ILE A 308 -1.30 -10.96 1.53
CA ILE A 308 -1.54 -12.03 0.54
C ILE A 308 -1.37 -11.51 -0.89
N ALA A 309 -1.79 -10.26 -1.18
CA ALA A 309 -1.66 -9.68 -2.51
C ALA A 309 -0.24 -9.22 -2.88
N SER A 310 0.67 -9.10 -1.90
CA SER A 310 2.01 -8.53 -2.09
C SER A 310 3.17 -9.52 -1.96
N ILE A 311 2.92 -10.73 -1.47
CA ILE A 311 3.86 -11.87 -1.45
C ILE A 311 3.69 -12.70 -2.72
#